data_71b6cb4ac78492bfe813623097f7e32a
#
_entry.id   71b6cb4ac78492bfe813623097f7e32a
#
_cell.length_a   1.000
_cell.length_b   1.000
_cell.length_c   1.000
_cell.angle_alpha   90.00
_cell.angle_beta   90.00
_cell.angle_gamma   90.00
#
_symmetry.space_group_name_H-M   'P 1'
#
loop_
_entity.id
_entity.type
_entity.pdbx_description
1 polymer ?
#
loop_
_entity_poly.entity_id
_entity_poly.type
_entity_poly.pdbx_seq_one_letter_code
_entity_poly.pdbx_strand_id
1 'polypeptide(L)'
;MSNSKGVKGDFVILDGEKFYKLENYDRMDDFFMTITSSGDVWNFLWAKGGITAGRKNADHAIFQYGTADRIADYKYTTGSYTAIQVERADGVTLWEPFGRFLQGTGAAGIPEDGVQYNLYKNINGSKVIFEARNEALQLVFRYGWTSSRRFGLVKLAKLINMADKPQRVRVLDGARNIMPAIVDASLQNNMSVLVDAYKSTELDTESRLAMFALSSALTDRAEPNEALLANTCWFTTEDEVYISDGVIQDFAAGRKLTETDIVKGGRGSCFILHEAELAAGSEDGWASAFDHSLNAADVVKLKKVLADRKEAARLLAEDIGATDAELDRFIGEADGIQSTADEMACVHHRTNVIFNIMRGGF
;
A
#
# COMPACT_ATOMS: atom_id res chain seq x y z
N MET A 1 27.71 6.31 14.94
CA MET A 1 26.34 6.51 15.46
C MET A 1 25.84 7.80 14.87
N SER A 2 24.92 7.70 13.91
CA SER A 2 24.33 8.83 13.19
C SER A 2 23.55 9.72 14.17
N ASN A 3 23.60 11.02 13.93
CA ASN A 3 23.00 12.07 14.76
C ASN A 3 21.46 12.06 14.64
N SER A 4 20.77 11.13 15.30
CA SER A 4 19.32 11.05 15.38
C SER A 4 18.69 12.15 16.27
N LYS A 5 19.15 13.41 16.16
CA LYS A 5 18.60 14.51 16.94
C LYS A 5 17.10 14.66 16.69
N GLY A 6 16.29 14.29 17.70
CA GLY A 6 14.84 14.45 17.71
C GLY A 6 14.03 13.25 17.29
N VAL A 7 14.64 12.09 16.99
CA VAL A 7 13.92 10.82 16.84
C VAL A 7 13.62 10.26 18.22
N LYS A 8 12.37 9.85 18.45
CA LYS A 8 11.94 9.19 19.69
C LYS A 8 11.20 7.90 19.33
N GLY A 9 11.44 6.86 20.13
CA GLY A 9 10.72 5.60 20.02
C GLY A 9 9.94 5.33 21.31
N ASP A 10 8.68 4.90 21.17
CA ASP A 10 7.83 4.53 22.28
C ASP A 10 6.74 3.54 21.87
N PHE A 11 6.21 2.79 22.84
CA PHE A 11 5.04 1.95 22.61
C PHE A 11 3.76 2.79 22.75
N VAL A 12 2.87 2.61 21.79
CA VAL A 12 1.57 3.29 21.74
C VAL A 12 0.46 2.31 21.40
N ILE A 13 -0.76 2.64 21.81
CA ILE A 13 -1.97 1.96 21.34
C ILE A 13 -2.57 2.82 20.23
N LEU A 14 -2.77 2.21 19.07
CA LEU A 14 -3.41 2.83 17.92
C LEU A 14 -4.54 1.91 17.44
N ASP A 15 -5.77 2.44 17.42
CA ASP A 15 -6.98 1.67 17.03
C ASP A 15 -7.14 0.35 17.82
N GLY A 16 -6.74 0.34 19.11
CA GLY A 16 -6.81 -0.81 19.98
C GLY A 16 -5.66 -1.83 19.85
N GLU A 17 -4.73 -1.60 18.95
CA GLU A 17 -3.58 -2.47 18.70
C GLU A 17 -2.28 -1.80 19.19
N LYS A 18 -1.33 -2.60 19.65
CA LYS A 18 -0.04 -2.13 20.20
C LYS A 18 0.99 -1.99 19.08
N PHE A 19 1.59 -0.80 18.99
CA PHE A 19 2.65 -0.47 18.05
C PHE A 19 3.88 0.08 18.77
N TYR A 20 5.05 -0.13 18.17
CA TYR A 20 6.23 0.69 18.43
C TYR A 20 6.22 1.84 17.43
N LYS A 21 6.18 3.07 17.96
CA LYS A 21 6.17 4.32 17.20
C LYS A 21 7.58 4.90 17.14
N LEU A 22 8.00 5.31 15.96
CA LEU A 22 9.18 6.17 15.75
C LEU A 22 8.71 7.56 15.32
N GLU A 23 8.90 8.55 16.18
CA GLU A 23 8.63 9.96 15.87
C GLU A 23 9.78 10.56 15.06
N ASN A 24 9.45 11.40 14.07
CA ASN A 24 10.42 12.06 13.18
C ASN A 24 11.38 11.06 12.51
N TYR A 25 10.86 9.93 12.04
CA TYR A 25 11.67 8.89 11.42
C TYR A 25 12.34 9.35 10.11
N ASP A 26 11.84 10.42 9.49
CA ASP A 26 12.44 11.08 8.32
C ASP A 26 13.87 11.58 8.57
N ARG A 27 14.24 11.77 9.86
CA ARG A 27 15.59 12.17 10.29
C ARG A 27 16.55 11.00 10.51
N MET A 28 16.07 9.78 10.34
CA MET A 28 16.91 8.58 10.38
C MET A 28 17.57 8.34 9.03
N ASP A 29 18.68 7.60 9.05
CA ASP A 29 19.22 6.99 7.85
C ASP A 29 18.17 6.05 7.23
N ASP A 30 18.25 5.84 5.93
CA ASP A 30 17.33 4.97 5.23
C ASP A 30 17.51 3.52 5.65
N PHE A 31 16.41 2.80 5.80
CA PHE A 31 16.39 1.38 6.13
C PHE A 31 15.22 0.68 5.44
N PHE A 32 15.31 -0.61 5.31
CA PHE A 32 14.20 -1.41 4.81
C PHE A 32 13.54 -2.22 5.92
N MET A 33 12.28 -2.57 5.68
CA MET A 33 11.46 -3.36 6.59
C MET A 33 10.75 -4.45 5.80
N THR A 34 10.33 -5.48 6.51
CA THR A 34 9.40 -6.49 6.01
C THR A 34 8.20 -6.58 6.94
N ILE A 35 7.07 -6.95 6.38
CA ILE A 35 5.86 -7.29 7.13
C ILE A 35 5.70 -8.79 7.10
N THR A 36 5.50 -9.38 8.27
CA THR A 36 5.21 -10.81 8.40
C THR A 36 3.78 -11.11 7.97
N SER A 37 3.59 -12.26 7.36
CA SER A 37 2.28 -12.79 6.98
C SER A 37 2.18 -14.24 7.41
N SER A 38 1.03 -14.67 7.89
CA SER A 38 0.74 -16.10 8.12
C SER A 38 0.42 -16.85 6.82
N GLY A 39 0.24 -16.10 5.72
CA GLY A 39 0.05 -16.63 4.37
C GLY A 39 1.34 -16.55 3.53
N ASP A 40 1.16 -16.64 2.22
CA ASP A 40 2.24 -16.63 1.22
C ASP A 40 2.62 -15.23 0.70
N VAL A 41 2.12 -14.17 1.33
CA VAL A 41 2.44 -12.78 0.95
C VAL A 41 3.81 -12.42 1.48
N TRP A 42 4.71 -12.04 0.60
CA TRP A 42 6.02 -11.48 0.91
C TRP A 42 6.09 -10.01 0.51
N ASN A 43 6.89 -9.23 1.24
CA ASN A 43 7.09 -7.81 0.93
C ASN A 43 8.38 -7.29 1.56
N PHE A 44 8.95 -6.26 0.92
CA PHE A 44 10.00 -5.42 1.48
C PHE A 44 9.63 -3.96 1.24
N LEU A 45 9.71 -3.15 2.29
CA LEU A 45 9.34 -1.75 2.31
C LEU A 45 10.57 -0.90 2.62
N TRP A 46 10.76 0.17 1.88
CA TRP A 46 11.75 1.17 2.19
C TRP A 46 11.17 2.24 3.12
N ALA A 47 11.94 2.70 4.12
CA ALA A 47 11.46 3.63 5.15
C ALA A 47 10.88 4.94 4.58
N LYS A 48 11.39 5.41 3.45
CA LYS A 48 10.94 6.63 2.79
C LYS A 48 10.08 6.38 1.55
N GLY A 49 9.35 5.27 1.53
CA GLY A 49 8.55 4.81 0.40
C GLY A 49 9.31 3.82 -0.47
N GLY A 50 8.66 3.28 -1.49
CA GLY A 50 9.15 2.17 -2.28
C GLY A 50 8.77 0.82 -1.65
N ILE A 51 8.36 -0.08 -2.52
CA ILE A 51 7.89 -1.41 -2.13
C ILE A 51 8.25 -2.40 -3.22
N THR A 52 8.57 -3.62 -2.80
CA THR A 52 8.48 -4.82 -3.59
C THR A 52 7.65 -5.83 -2.82
N ALA A 53 6.70 -6.48 -3.48
CA ALA A 53 5.77 -7.40 -2.81
C ALA A 53 5.13 -8.36 -3.80
N GLY A 54 4.68 -9.49 -3.30
CA GLY A 54 3.96 -10.48 -4.07
C GLY A 54 3.50 -11.65 -3.23
N ARG A 55 3.19 -12.76 -3.91
CA ARG A 55 2.85 -14.03 -3.27
C ARG A 55 3.91 -15.09 -3.60
N LYS A 56 4.05 -16.10 -2.78
CA LYS A 56 4.91 -17.27 -2.93
C LYS A 56 6.40 -16.95 -3.07
N ASN A 57 6.81 -16.34 -4.18
CA ASN A 57 8.20 -16.02 -4.49
C ASN A 57 8.31 -14.80 -5.42
N ALA A 58 9.53 -14.43 -5.81
CA ALA A 58 9.83 -13.25 -6.63
C ALA A 58 9.15 -13.25 -8.02
N ASP A 59 8.81 -14.41 -8.56
CA ASP A 59 8.17 -14.53 -9.87
C ASP A 59 6.66 -14.26 -9.82
N HIS A 60 6.11 -14.13 -8.61
CA HIS A 60 4.71 -13.84 -8.37
C HIS A 60 4.55 -12.44 -7.76
N ALA A 61 5.17 -11.45 -8.39
CA ALA A 61 5.21 -10.09 -7.90
C ALA A 61 3.93 -9.30 -8.21
N ILE A 62 3.41 -8.59 -7.20
CA ILE A 62 2.40 -7.52 -7.33
C ILE A 62 3.12 -6.19 -7.60
N PHE A 63 4.18 -5.92 -6.86
CA PHE A 63 5.14 -4.85 -7.11
C PHE A 63 6.48 -5.48 -7.42
N GLN A 64 7.10 -5.06 -8.52
CA GLN A 64 8.29 -5.67 -9.09
C GLN A 64 9.33 -6.05 -8.03
N TYR A 65 9.81 -7.30 -8.09
CA TYR A 65 10.92 -7.73 -7.25
C TYR A 65 12.19 -6.93 -7.55
N GLY A 66 12.87 -6.49 -6.52
CA GLY A 66 14.11 -5.74 -6.62
C GLY A 66 15.01 -5.95 -5.41
N THR A 67 16.29 -5.68 -5.59
CA THR A 67 17.30 -5.65 -4.53
C THR A 67 17.10 -4.40 -3.64
N ALA A 68 17.67 -4.40 -2.43
CA ALA A 68 17.48 -3.34 -1.45
C ALA A 68 17.82 -1.93 -1.98
N ASP A 69 18.89 -1.82 -2.78
CA ASP A 69 19.28 -0.58 -3.44
C ASP A 69 18.23 -0.08 -4.44
N ARG A 70 17.65 -0.99 -5.22
CA ARG A 70 16.58 -0.66 -6.19
C ARG A 70 15.26 -0.29 -5.50
N ILE A 71 14.91 -0.93 -4.38
CA ILE A 71 13.70 -0.59 -3.63
C ILE A 71 13.74 0.85 -3.16
N ALA A 72 14.91 1.37 -2.79
CA ALA A 72 15.07 2.78 -2.43
C ALA A 72 14.67 3.72 -3.59
N ASP A 73 14.97 3.35 -4.84
CA ASP A 73 14.61 4.12 -6.03
C ASP A 73 13.14 3.92 -6.43
N TYR A 74 12.53 2.81 -6.07
CA TYR A 74 11.13 2.52 -6.38
C TYR A 74 10.15 3.53 -5.78
N LYS A 75 10.52 4.23 -4.71
CA LYS A 75 9.69 5.32 -4.12
C LYS A 75 9.23 6.34 -5.14
N TYR A 76 10.00 6.59 -6.20
CA TYR A 76 9.65 7.56 -7.24
C TYR A 76 8.60 7.06 -8.23
N THR A 77 8.42 5.76 -8.35
CA THR A 77 7.61 5.16 -9.43
C THR A 77 6.67 4.07 -8.99
N THR A 78 6.85 3.45 -7.82
CA THR A 78 6.19 2.19 -7.45
C THR A 78 5.61 2.26 -6.04
N GLY A 79 4.45 1.68 -5.85
CA GLY A 79 3.78 1.59 -4.55
C GLY A 79 2.83 2.73 -4.27
N SER A 80 2.64 3.05 -3.00
CA SER A 80 1.65 4.03 -2.55
C SER A 80 1.92 5.42 -3.11
N TYR A 81 0.85 6.07 -3.57
CA TYR A 81 0.85 7.49 -3.86
C TYR A 81 -0.46 8.11 -3.38
N THR A 82 -0.37 9.31 -2.78
CA THR A 82 -1.52 10.06 -2.28
C THR A 82 -1.30 11.54 -2.49
N ALA A 83 -2.33 12.21 -2.98
CA ALA A 83 -2.42 13.67 -3.06
C ALA A 83 -3.78 14.12 -2.51
N ILE A 84 -3.78 15.22 -1.77
CA ILE A 84 -4.96 15.75 -1.09
C ILE A 84 -5.16 17.21 -1.47
N GLN A 85 -6.32 17.54 -2.00
CA GLN A 85 -6.78 18.91 -2.18
C GLN A 85 -7.65 19.29 -0.98
N VAL A 86 -7.31 20.40 -0.33
CA VAL A 86 -8.04 20.94 0.81
C VAL A 86 -8.68 22.27 0.43
N GLU A 87 -10.00 22.37 0.55
CA GLU A 87 -10.71 23.64 0.33
C GLU A 87 -10.39 24.63 1.43
N ARG A 88 -9.98 25.83 1.06
CA ARG A 88 -9.67 26.95 1.93
C ARG A 88 -10.45 28.20 1.50
N ALA A 89 -10.52 29.17 2.38
CA ALA A 89 -11.21 30.45 2.08
C ALA A 89 -10.58 31.22 0.90
N ASP A 90 -9.29 31.01 0.66
CA ASP A 90 -8.50 31.64 -0.40
C ASP A 90 -8.26 30.73 -1.62
N GLY A 91 -8.87 29.56 -1.66
CA GLY A 91 -8.77 28.62 -2.77
C GLY A 91 -8.53 27.17 -2.35
N VAL A 92 -7.98 26.37 -3.24
CA VAL A 92 -7.65 24.95 -2.99
C VAL A 92 -6.15 24.81 -2.75
N THR A 93 -5.80 24.16 -1.65
CA THR A 93 -4.42 23.83 -1.34
C THR A 93 -4.15 22.36 -1.66
N LEU A 94 -3.13 22.09 -2.47
CA LEU A 94 -2.64 20.73 -2.73
C LEU A 94 -1.62 20.32 -1.66
N TRP A 95 -1.79 19.14 -1.10
CA TRP A 95 -0.85 18.50 -0.19
C TRP A 95 -0.56 17.08 -0.65
N GLU A 96 0.70 16.76 -0.86
CA GLU A 96 1.20 15.38 -1.02
C GLU A 96 1.83 14.96 0.31
N PRO A 97 1.16 14.13 1.13
CA PRO A 97 1.61 13.83 2.50
C PRO A 97 3.04 13.30 2.61
N PHE A 98 3.51 12.58 1.59
CA PHE A 98 4.87 12.03 1.52
C PHE A 98 5.68 12.59 0.35
N GLY A 99 5.28 13.73 -0.23
CA GLY A 99 5.91 14.39 -1.38
C GLY A 99 7.38 14.70 -1.16
N ARG A 100 7.77 15.01 0.08
CA ARG A 100 9.18 15.21 0.48
C ARG A 100 10.09 14.05 0.08
N PHE A 101 9.59 12.82 0.15
CA PHE A 101 10.36 11.64 -0.22
C PHE A 101 10.34 11.38 -1.72
N LEU A 102 9.48 12.10 -2.47
CA LEU A 102 9.27 11.99 -3.91
C LEU A 102 9.89 13.20 -4.63
N GLN A 103 11.17 13.43 -4.47
CA GLN A 103 11.85 14.53 -5.15
C GLN A 103 11.57 14.51 -6.65
N GLY A 104 11.05 15.62 -7.19
CA GLY A 104 10.83 15.81 -8.62
C GLY A 104 9.39 15.60 -9.11
N THR A 105 8.42 15.33 -8.26
CA THR A 105 7.00 15.25 -8.67
C THR A 105 6.41 16.60 -9.04
N GLY A 106 7.10 17.70 -8.72
CA GLY A 106 6.77 19.04 -9.25
C GLY A 106 5.48 19.66 -8.69
N ALA A 107 4.85 19.02 -7.73
CA ALA A 107 3.74 19.64 -7.03
C ALA A 107 4.26 20.79 -6.18
N ALA A 108 3.85 22.01 -6.49
CA ALA A 108 4.05 23.19 -5.65
C ALA A 108 3.16 23.03 -4.41
N GLY A 109 3.58 22.15 -3.52
CA GLY A 109 2.89 21.89 -2.25
C GLY A 109 3.23 22.95 -1.21
N ILE A 110 2.52 22.89 -0.08
CA ILE A 110 2.83 23.66 1.13
C ILE A 110 4.30 23.44 1.50
N PRO A 111 5.03 24.48 1.89
CA PRO A 111 6.35 24.31 2.46
C PRO A 111 6.31 23.25 3.54
N GLU A 112 7.24 22.32 3.52
CA GLU A 112 7.29 21.17 4.44
C GLU A 112 7.62 21.55 5.88
N ASP A 113 7.83 22.83 6.18
CA ASP A 113 7.97 23.37 7.50
C ASP A 113 6.66 23.17 8.26
N GLY A 114 6.70 22.28 9.26
CA GLY A 114 5.53 21.95 10.09
C GLY A 114 4.87 20.61 9.80
N VAL A 115 5.44 19.76 8.92
CA VAL A 115 5.00 18.37 8.78
C VAL A 115 5.86 17.45 9.64
N GLN A 116 5.21 16.68 10.51
CA GLN A 116 5.86 15.64 11.31
C GLN A 116 5.61 14.26 10.68
N TYR A 117 6.67 13.48 10.56
CA TYR A 117 6.60 12.12 10.00
C TYR A 117 6.82 11.07 11.08
N ASN A 118 5.87 10.17 11.25
CA ASN A 118 5.93 9.08 12.21
C ASN A 118 5.79 7.73 11.52
N LEU A 119 6.46 6.72 12.07
CA LEU A 119 6.41 5.35 11.60
C LEU A 119 5.97 4.45 12.74
N TYR A 120 5.06 3.52 12.46
CA TYR A 120 4.57 2.56 13.44
C TYR A 120 4.74 1.15 12.90
N LYS A 121 5.17 0.24 13.75
CA LYS A 121 5.17 -1.20 13.46
C LYS A 121 4.54 -1.93 14.62
N ASN A 122 3.57 -2.81 14.33
CA ASN A 122 2.91 -3.58 15.40
C ASN A 122 3.84 -4.66 15.98
N ILE A 123 3.49 -5.20 17.13
CA ILE A 123 4.34 -6.13 17.89
C ILE A 123 4.60 -7.46 17.18
N ASN A 124 3.70 -7.90 16.30
CA ASN A 124 3.88 -9.11 15.48
C ASN A 124 4.64 -8.82 14.18
N GLY A 125 4.91 -7.56 13.88
CA GLY A 125 5.57 -7.18 12.63
C GLY A 125 4.72 -7.38 11.37
N SER A 126 3.42 -7.59 11.50
CA SER A 126 2.47 -7.85 10.41
C SER A 126 1.84 -6.58 9.81
N LYS A 127 2.09 -5.43 10.46
CA LYS A 127 1.55 -4.14 10.04
C LYS A 127 2.56 -3.02 10.21
N VAL A 128 2.74 -2.22 9.18
CA VAL A 128 3.56 -0.99 9.21
C VAL A 128 2.67 0.17 8.78
N ILE A 129 2.70 1.30 9.52
CA ILE A 129 1.93 2.51 9.23
C ILE A 129 2.89 3.70 9.12
N PHE A 130 2.75 4.44 8.06
CA PHE A 130 3.41 5.71 7.80
C PHE A 130 2.42 6.84 8.07
N GLU A 131 2.83 7.83 8.81
CA GLU A 131 2.00 8.99 9.17
C GLU A 131 2.70 10.28 8.78
N ALA A 132 1.97 11.16 8.12
CA ALA A 132 2.32 12.55 7.89
C ALA A 132 1.30 13.44 8.61
N ARG A 133 1.76 14.23 9.59
CA ARG A 133 0.97 15.16 10.37
C ARG A 133 1.29 16.57 9.95
N ASN A 134 0.34 17.27 9.36
CA ASN A 134 0.48 18.64 8.87
C ASN A 134 -0.26 19.62 9.78
N GLU A 135 0.50 20.36 10.58
CA GLU A 135 -0.07 21.33 11.54
C GLU A 135 -0.67 22.55 10.84
N ALA A 136 -0.15 22.97 9.68
CA ALA A 136 -0.70 24.12 8.94
C ALA A 136 -2.06 23.81 8.33
N LEU A 137 -2.27 22.57 7.88
CA LEU A 137 -3.56 22.09 7.35
C LEU A 137 -4.47 21.56 8.45
N GLN A 138 -3.96 21.29 9.63
CA GLN A 138 -4.66 20.59 10.70
C GLN A 138 -5.21 19.23 10.22
N LEU A 139 -4.37 18.50 9.45
CA LEU A 139 -4.68 17.18 8.91
C LEU A 139 -3.58 16.17 9.24
N VAL A 140 -3.99 14.93 9.51
CA VAL A 140 -3.09 13.78 9.56
C VAL A 140 -3.50 12.81 8.47
N PHE A 141 -2.55 12.39 7.66
CA PHE A 141 -2.74 11.28 6.76
C PHE A 141 -1.87 10.10 7.19
N ARG A 142 -2.50 8.94 7.26
CA ARG A 142 -1.84 7.65 7.52
C ARG A 142 -2.07 6.72 6.35
N TYR A 143 -1.02 6.02 5.93
CA TYR A 143 -1.20 4.80 5.17
C TYR A 143 -0.38 3.68 5.79
N GLY A 144 -0.86 2.46 5.65
CA GLY A 144 -0.17 1.29 6.18
C GLY A 144 -0.23 0.12 5.23
N TRP A 145 0.71 -0.80 5.41
CA TRP A 145 0.73 -2.06 4.70
C TRP A 145 0.51 -3.20 5.68
N THR A 146 -0.31 -4.15 5.28
CA THR A 146 -0.57 -5.41 5.97
C THR A 146 -0.89 -6.48 4.94
N SER A 147 -1.22 -7.69 5.37
CA SER A 147 -1.59 -8.79 4.50
C SER A 147 -2.90 -9.44 4.91
N SER A 148 -3.59 -9.97 3.94
CA SER A 148 -4.74 -10.85 4.07
C SER A 148 -4.40 -12.16 3.36
N ARG A 149 -4.70 -13.27 4.00
CA ARG A 149 -4.48 -14.59 3.38
C ARG A 149 -5.36 -14.78 2.15
N ARG A 150 -6.60 -14.28 2.23
CA ARG A 150 -7.60 -14.38 1.18
C ARG A 150 -7.43 -13.36 0.06
N PHE A 151 -7.10 -12.09 0.41
CA PHE A 151 -7.15 -10.97 -0.52
C PHE A 151 -5.76 -10.39 -0.87
N GLY A 152 -4.68 -11.01 -0.39
CA GLY A 152 -3.31 -10.65 -0.75
C GLY A 152 -2.71 -9.51 0.08
N LEU A 153 -1.98 -8.63 -0.57
CA LEU A 153 -1.38 -7.44 0.05
C LEU A 153 -2.45 -6.38 0.25
N VAL A 154 -2.45 -5.73 1.40
CA VAL A 154 -3.45 -4.71 1.73
C VAL A 154 -2.77 -3.40 2.09
N LYS A 155 -3.22 -2.31 1.46
CA LYS A 155 -2.94 -0.94 1.88
C LYS A 155 -4.13 -0.40 2.66
N LEU A 156 -3.87 0.06 3.87
CA LEU A 156 -4.83 0.80 4.70
C LEU A 156 -4.56 2.30 4.52
N ALA A 157 -5.59 3.12 4.49
CA ALA A 157 -5.48 4.57 4.45
C ALA A 157 -6.45 5.20 5.44
N LYS A 158 -6.03 6.29 6.09
CA LYS A 158 -6.85 7.04 7.04
C LYS A 158 -6.49 8.51 6.98
N LEU A 159 -7.51 9.36 6.89
CA LEU A 159 -7.39 10.82 6.97
C LEU A 159 -8.10 11.33 8.21
N ILE A 160 -7.44 12.18 8.99
CA ILE A 160 -7.92 12.69 10.28
C ILE A 160 -7.94 14.21 10.23
N ASN A 161 -9.08 14.79 10.54
CA ASN A 161 -9.24 16.23 10.71
C ASN A 161 -8.92 16.62 12.17
N MET A 162 -7.82 17.35 12.39
CA MET A 162 -7.44 17.84 13.72
C MET A 162 -8.03 19.21 14.04
N ALA A 163 -8.69 19.86 13.06
CA ALA A 163 -9.27 21.19 13.27
C ALA A 163 -10.55 21.11 14.12
N ASP A 164 -10.90 22.24 14.72
CA ASP A 164 -12.16 22.45 15.46
C ASP A 164 -13.37 22.73 14.57
N LYS A 165 -13.20 22.64 13.24
CA LYS A 165 -14.21 22.88 12.21
C LYS A 165 -14.17 21.82 11.12
N PRO A 166 -15.27 21.61 10.38
CA PRO A 166 -15.28 20.72 9.22
C PRO A 166 -14.29 21.19 8.15
N GLN A 167 -13.70 20.22 7.43
CA GLN A 167 -12.84 20.45 6.28
C GLN A 167 -13.34 19.63 5.08
N ARG A 168 -13.43 20.28 3.92
CA ARG A 168 -13.71 19.60 2.66
C ARG A 168 -12.42 19.23 1.97
N VAL A 169 -12.33 17.97 1.58
CA VAL A 169 -11.14 17.40 0.97
C VAL A 169 -11.50 16.55 -0.24
N ARG A 170 -10.59 16.54 -1.19
CA ARG A 170 -10.56 15.58 -2.29
C ARG A 170 -9.25 14.83 -2.21
N VAL A 171 -9.30 13.53 -2.21
CA VAL A 171 -8.12 12.66 -2.02
C VAL A 171 -7.97 11.77 -3.23
N LEU A 172 -6.86 11.90 -3.94
CA LEU A 172 -6.41 10.90 -4.90
C LEU A 172 -5.50 9.94 -4.17
N ASP A 173 -5.94 8.70 -3.96
CA ASP A 173 -5.17 7.69 -3.22
C ASP A 173 -5.13 6.35 -3.95
N GLY A 174 -3.97 5.71 -3.96
CA GLY A 174 -3.82 4.41 -4.59
C GLY A 174 -2.38 3.92 -4.67
N ALA A 175 -2.08 3.19 -5.74
CA ALA A 175 -0.76 2.64 -5.99
C ALA A 175 -0.38 2.69 -7.47
N ARG A 176 0.93 2.77 -7.71
CA ARG A 176 1.55 2.86 -9.03
C ARG A 176 2.42 1.65 -9.32
N ASN A 177 2.62 1.39 -10.60
CA ASN A 177 3.49 0.35 -11.13
C ASN A 177 3.13 -1.04 -10.58
N ILE A 178 1.84 -1.37 -10.63
CA ILE A 178 1.32 -2.70 -10.32
C ILE A 178 1.67 -3.61 -11.50
N MET A 179 2.31 -4.74 -11.19
CA MET A 179 2.74 -5.69 -12.21
C MET A 179 1.55 -6.45 -12.81
N PRO A 180 1.59 -6.79 -14.08
CA PRO A 180 0.68 -7.78 -14.64
C PRO A 180 1.04 -9.17 -14.13
N ALA A 181 0.08 -10.08 -14.14
CA ALA A 181 0.34 -11.49 -13.92
C ALA A 181 1.27 -12.06 -15.02
N ILE A 182 1.93 -13.20 -14.72
CA ILE A 182 2.79 -13.96 -15.65
C ILE A 182 4.10 -13.23 -16.03
N VAL A 183 4.49 -12.21 -15.28
CA VAL A 183 5.78 -11.57 -15.47
C VAL A 183 6.70 -11.97 -14.32
N ASP A 184 7.53 -12.97 -14.58
CA ASP A 184 8.55 -13.40 -13.63
C ASP A 184 9.71 -12.37 -13.52
N ALA A 185 10.56 -12.54 -12.51
CA ALA A 185 11.68 -11.63 -12.27
C ALA A 185 12.70 -11.63 -13.42
N SER A 186 12.90 -12.76 -14.10
CA SER A 186 13.82 -12.88 -15.25
C SER A 186 13.27 -12.11 -16.44
N LEU A 187 12.02 -12.29 -16.78
CA LEU A 187 11.36 -11.61 -17.89
C LEU A 187 11.37 -10.09 -17.67
N GLN A 188 11.03 -9.65 -16.45
CA GLN A 188 11.05 -8.23 -16.10
C GLN A 188 12.46 -7.62 -16.17
N ASN A 189 13.49 -8.34 -15.74
CA ASN A 189 14.85 -7.81 -15.73
C ASN A 189 15.51 -7.78 -17.12
N ASN A 190 15.23 -8.78 -17.95
CA ASN A 190 15.90 -8.96 -19.23
C ASN A 190 15.14 -8.35 -20.40
N MET A 191 13.81 -8.23 -20.31
CA MET A 191 12.94 -7.86 -21.43
C MET A 191 11.91 -6.77 -21.04
N SER A 192 12.20 -5.93 -20.04
CA SER A 192 11.25 -4.98 -19.47
C SER A 192 10.61 -4.04 -20.49
N VAL A 193 11.37 -3.57 -21.49
CA VAL A 193 10.85 -2.68 -22.55
C VAL A 193 9.83 -3.40 -23.43
N LEU A 194 10.10 -4.65 -23.77
CA LEU A 194 9.16 -5.48 -24.54
C LEU A 194 7.92 -5.84 -23.71
N VAL A 195 8.13 -6.21 -22.45
CA VAL A 195 7.03 -6.49 -21.51
C VAL A 195 6.10 -5.29 -21.37
N ASP A 196 6.65 -4.06 -21.26
CA ASP A 196 5.84 -2.85 -21.13
C ASP A 196 4.90 -2.64 -22.33
N ALA A 197 5.32 -3.01 -23.53
CA ALA A 197 4.46 -2.91 -24.73
C ALA A 197 3.24 -3.83 -24.67
N TYR A 198 3.31 -4.92 -23.92
CA TYR A 198 2.22 -5.91 -23.79
C TYR A 198 1.39 -5.74 -22.51
N LYS A 199 1.76 -4.83 -21.60
CA LYS A 199 0.97 -4.55 -20.40
C LYS A 199 -0.41 -4.04 -20.78
N SER A 200 -1.43 -4.60 -20.15
CA SER A 200 -2.83 -4.17 -20.23
C SER A 200 -3.38 -4.03 -18.82
N THR A 201 -3.96 -2.88 -18.54
CA THR A 201 -4.76 -2.64 -17.32
C THR A 201 -6.18 -2.41 -17.76
N GLU A 202 -7.12 -3.17 -17.18
CA GLU A 202 -8.54 -3.12 -17.50
C GLU A 202 -9.35 -2.86 -16.21
N LEU A 203 -10.34 -1.99 -16.30
CA LEU A 203 -11.27 -1.70 -15.23
C LEU A 203 -12.62 -2.34 -15.53
N ASP A 204 -13.05 -3.26 -14.68
CA ASP A 204 -14.44 -3.68 -14.66
C ASP A 204 -15.26 -2.61 -13.92
N THR A 205 -15.97 -1.79 -14.68
CA THR A 205 -16.69 -0.62 -14.18
C THR A 205 -17.83 -0.95 -13.22
N GLU A 206 -18.48 -2.12 -13.40
CA GLU A 206 -19.56 -2.59 -12.54
C GLU A 206 -19.07 -2.92 -11.13
N SER A 207 -18.01 -3.73 -11.03
CA SER A 207 -17.42 -4.12 -9.74
C SER A 207 -16.28 -3.19 -9.30
N ARG A 208 -15.89 -2.21 -10.11
CA ARG A 208 -14.73 -1.32 -9.87
C ARG A 208 -13.46 -2.11 -9.52
N LEU A 209 -13.25 -3.23 -10.21
CA LEU A 209 -12.10 -4.11 -10.08
C LEU A 209 -11.10 -3.79 -11.19
N ALA A 210 -9.91 -3.33 -10.82
CA ALA A 210 -8.81 -3.18 -11.76
C ALA A 210 -8.07 -4.52 -11.93
N MET A 211 -7.79 -4.88 -13.18
CA MET A 211 -7.11 -6.11 -13.57
C MET A 211 -5.86 -5.77 -14.39
N PHE A 212 -4.73 -6.39 -14.03
CA PHE A 212 -3.43 -6.16 -14.65
C PHE A 212 -2.94 -7.45 -15.28
N ALA A 213 -2.84 -7.47 -16.59
CA ALA A 213 -2.48 -8.64 -17.37
C ALA A 213 -1.51 -8.29 -18.50
N LEU A 214 -1.00 -9.28 -19.20
CA LEU A 214 -0.38 -9.10 -20.51
C LEU A 214 -1.44 -9.32 -21.60
N SER A 215 -1.48 -8.45 -22.59
CA SER A 215 -2.36 -8.58 -23.76
C SER A 215 -1.98 -9.77 -24.66
N SER A 216 -0.76 -10.27 -24.51
CA SER A 216 -0.26 -11.50 -25.14
C SER A 216 0.85 -12.09 -24.29
N ALA A 217 0.91 -13.40 -24.16
CA ALA A 217 2.03 -14.05 -23.49
C ALA A 217 3.28 -14.01 -24.37
N LEU A 218 4.40 -13.62 -23.76
CA LEU A 218 5.71 -13.63 -24.41
C LEU A 218 6.27 -15.06 -24.35
N THR A 219 6.07 -15.83 -25.40
CA THR A 219 6.62 -17.19 -25.56
C THR A 219 7.33 -17.32 -26.88
N ASP A 220 8.38 -18.14 -26.93
CA ASP A 220 9.04 -18.54 -28.19
C ASP A 220 8.18 -19.48 -29.04
N ARG A 221 7.00 -19.83 -28.57
CA ARG A 221 6.05 -20.68 -29.28
C ARG A 221 5.05 -19.82 -30.06
N ALA A 222 4.81 -20.18 -31.32
CA ALA A 222 3.82 -19.51 -32.16
C ALA A 222 2.36 -19.83 -31.77
N GLU A 223 2.11 -20.35 -30.59
CA GLU A 223 0.79 -20.63 -30.06
C GLU A 223 0.25 -19.41 -29.32
N PRO A 224 -1.01 -19.01 -29.63
CA PRO A 224 -1.66 -17.99 -28.82
C PRO A 224 -1.82 -18.53 -27.39
N ASN A 225 -1.06 -18.00 -26.47
CA ASN A 225 -1.24 -18.32 -25.07
C ASN A 225 -2.28 -17.34 -24.49
N GLU A 226 -3.52 -17.77 -24.50
CA GLU A 226 -4.61 -17.07 -23.81
C GLU A 226 -4.45 -17.28 -22.31
N ALA A 227 -3.44 -16.68 -21.74
CA ALA A 227 -3.24 -16.71 -20.30
C ALA A 227 -4.24 -15.76 -19.64
N LEU A 228 -5.38 -16.29 -19.26
CA LEU A 228 -6.42 -15.61 -18.51
C LEU A 228 -6.04 -15.47 -17.03
N LEU A 229 -4.89 -14.85 -16.77
CA LEU A 229 -4.42 -14.54 -15.41
C LEU A 229 -4.24 -13.04 -15.26
N ALA A 230 -4.72 -12.49 -14.16
CA ALA A 230 -4.58 -11.09 -13.84
C ALA A 230 -4.14 -10.89 -12.39
N ASN A 231 -3.28 -9.91 -12.15
CA ASN A 231 -3.18 -9.28 -10.85
C ASN A 231 -4.36 -8.32 -10.70
N THR A 232 -4.80 -8.08 -9.49
CA THR A 232 -6.01 -7.29 -9.25
C THR A 232 -5.77 -6.21 -8.19
N CYS A 233 -6.56 -5.13 -8.30
CA CYS A 233 -6.69 -4.12 -7.25
C CYS A 233 -8.15 -3.70 -7.10
N TRP A 234 -8.60 -3.58 -5.85
CA TRP A 234 -9.92 -3.06 -5.52
C TRP A 234 -9.90 -2.29 -4.19
N PHE A 235 -10.90 -1.45 -3.97
CA PHE A 235 -11.01 -0.62 -2.77
C PHE A 235 -12.26 -0.97 -1.96
N THR A 236 -12.23 -0.69 -0.66
CA THR A 236 -13.37 -0.92 0.24
C THR A 236 -14.48 0.13 0.12
N THR A 237 -14.23 1.22 -0.60
CA THR A 237 -15.18 2.31 -0.85
C THR A 237 -15.89 2.14 -2.20
N GLU A 238 -16.96 2.91 -2.39
CA GLU A 238 -17.69 2.99 -3.67
C GLU A 238 -17.25 4.19 -4.52
N ASP A 239 -16.08 4.74 -4.26
CA ASP A 239 -15.51 5.84 -5.04
C ASP A 239 -15.18 5.45 -6.48
N GLU A 240 -15.04 6.43 -7.34
CA GLU A 240 -14.60 6.23 -8.72
C GLU A 240 -13.14 5.75 -8.76
N VAL A 241 -12.89 4.73 -9.59
CA VAL A 241 -11.57 4.12 -9.76
C VAL A 241 -10.94 4.56 -11.08
N TYR A 242 -9.69 4.94 -11.02
CA TYR A 242 -8.88 5.39 -12.15
C TYR A 242 -7.65 4.50 -12.32
N ILE A 243 -7.38 4.07 -13.55
CA ILE A 243 -6.31 3.11 -13.86
C ILE A 243 -5.14 3.69 -14.65
N SER A 244 -5.06 5.03 -14.75
CA SER A 244 -3.99 5.73 -15.47
C SER A 244 -3.16 6.59 -14.54
N ASP A 245 -1.83 6.60 -14.70
CA ASP A 245 -0.92 7.53 -14.00
C ASP A 245 -1.15 9.00 -14.36
N GLY A 246 -1.76 9.28 -15.52
CA GLY A 246 -2.08 10.64 -15.97
C GLY A 246 -2.97 11.41 -15.01
N VAL A 247 -3.82 10.70 -14.23
CA VAL A 247 -4.70 11.32 -13.24
C VAL A 247 -3.95 12.08 -12.14
N ILE A 248 -2.70 11.71 -11.86
CA ILE A 248 -1.86 12.39 -10.86
C ILE A 248 -1.64 13.85 -11.28
N GLN A 249 -1.25 14.07 -12.53
CA GLN A 249 -1.01 15.42 -13.07
C GLN A 249 -2.29 16.21 -13.21
N ASP A 250 -3.39 15.56 -13.62
CA ASP A 250 -4.69 16.21 -13.75
C ASP A 250 -5.22 16.64 -12.39
N PHE A 251 -5.13 15.77 -11.38
CA PHE A 251 -5.51 16.08 -10.01
C PHE A 251 -4.68 17.23 -9.44
N ALA A 252 -3.34 17.17 -9.56
CA ALA A 252 -2.45 18.22 -9.07
C ALA A 252 -2.76 19.58 -9.70
N ALA A 253 -3.17 19.60 -10.97
CA ALA A 253 -3.53 20.81 -11.71
C ALA A 253 -4.99 21.25 -11.49
N GLY A 254 -5.77 20.55 -10.66
CA GLY A 254 -7.20 20.85 -10.45
C GLY A 254 -8.08 20.58 -11.67
N ARG A 255 -7.61 19.76 -12.61
CA ARG A 255 -8.39 19.39 -13.81
C ARG A 255 -9.36 18.24 -13.51
N LYS A 256 -10.37 18.09 -14.36
CA LYS A 256 -11.23 16.90 -14.34
C LYS A 256 -10.38 15.68 -14.67
N LEU A 257 -10.53 14.61 -13.88
CA LEU A 257 -9.82 13.35 -14.13
C LEU A 257 -10.42 12.65 -15.35
N THR A 258 -9.55 12.05 -16.14
CA THR A 258 -9.96 11.32 -17.34
C THR A 258 -10.29 9.87 -16.97
N GLU A 259 -11.53 9.49 -17.18
CA GLU A 259 -11.99 8.10 -17.05
C GLU A 259 -11.49 7.29 -18.24
N THR A 260 -11.01 6.08 -17.96
CA THR A 260 -10.64 5.09 -18.99
C THR A 260 -10.79 3.68 -18.42
N ASP A 261 -11.36 2.80 -19.22
CA ASP A 261 -11.59 1.41 -18.83
C ASP A 261 -10.45 0.49 -19.25
N ILE A 262 -9.54 1.00 -20.09
CA ILE A 262 -8.40 0.22 -20.59
C ILE A 262 -7.19 1.10 -20.82
N VAL A 263 -6.02 0.66 -20.33
CA VAL A 263 -4.71 1.25 -20.59
C VAL A 263 -3.79 0.17 -21.14
N LYS A 264 -3.18 0.41 -22.31
CA LYS A 264 -2.25 -0.53 -22.95
C LYS A 264 -0.87 0.11 -23.11
N GLY A 265 0.18 -0.72 -23.01
CA GLY A 265 1.57 -0.31 -23.22
C GLY A 265 2.12 0.61 -22.13
N GLY A 266 1.51 0.59 -20.93
CA GLY A 266 1.88 1.44 -19.80
C GLY A 266 1.99 0.67 -18.50
N ARG A 267 2.61 1.31 -17.50
CA ARG A 267 2.65 0.78 -16.14
C ARG A 267 1.25 0.75 -15.54
N GLY A 268 0.91 -0.33 -14.85
CA GLY A 268 -0.36 -0.46 -14.16
C GLY A 268 -0.47 0.48 -12.96
N SER A 269 -1.61 1.16 -12.83
CA SER A 269 -1.91 2.03 -11.68
C SER A 269 -3.36 1.86 -11.28
N CYS A 270 -3.66 2.12 -10.02
CA CYS A 270 -5.02 2.06 -9.53
C CYS A 270 -5.20 3.10 -8.43
N PHE A 271 -6.12 4.04 -8.65
CA PHE A 271 -6.43 5.13 -7.74
C PHE A 271 -7.92 5.26 -7.52
N ILE A 272 -8.31 5.79 -6.36
CA ILE A 272 -9.64 6.33 -6.12
C ILE A 272 -9.59 7.85 -6.02
N LEU A 273 -10.69 8.50 -6.37
CA LEU A 273 -10.98 9.88 -6.01
C LEU A 273 -12.01 9.86 -4.88
N HIS A 274 -11.53 10.05 -3.66
CA HIS A 274 -12.35 10.10 -2.47
C HIS A 274 -12.65 11.54 -2.09
N GLU A 275 -13.92 11.92 -2.03
CA GLU A 275 -14.38 13.26 -1.69
C GLU A 275 -15.15 13.21 -0.36
N ALA A 276 -14.71 13.99 0.61
CA ALA A 276 -15.32 13.99 1.94
C ALA A 276 -15.40 15.39 2.57
N GLU A 277 -16.43 15.58 3.40
CA GLU A 277 -16.50 16.65 4.37
C GLU A 277 -16.25 16.07 5.76
N LEU A 278 -15.02 16.19 6.24
CA LEU A 278 -14.59 15.67 7.54
C LEU A 278 -15.07 16.60 8.64
N ALA A 279 -15.93 16.14 9.52
CA ALA A 279 -16.33 16.89 10.70
C ALA A 279 -15.13 17.24 11.60
N ALA A 280 -15.31 18.21 12.50
CA ALA A 280 -14.28 18.57 13.47
C ALA A 280 -13.83 17.36 14.29
N GLY A 281 -12.52 17.07 14.33
CA GLY A 281 -11.95 15.95 15.07
C GLY A 281 -12.32 14.56 14.56
N SER A 282 -12.97 14.45 13.39
CA SER A 282 -13.35 13.15 12.82
C SER A 282 -12.24 12.53 11.97
N GLU A 283 -12.39 11.26 11.71
CA GLU A 283 -11.51 10.51 10.81
C GLU A 283 -12.33 9.75 9.77
N ASP A 284 -11.71 9.50 8.63
CA ASP A 284 -12.24 8.67 7.56
C ASP A 284 -11.17 7.71 7.06
N GLY A 285 -11.54 6.50 6.65
CA GLY A 285 -10.59 5.47 6.31
C GLY A 285 -11.10 4.48 5.29
N TRP A 286 -10.17 4.02 4.46
CA TRP A 286 -10.41 3.01 3.43
C TRP A 286 -9.24 2.05 3.31
N ALA A 287 -9.45 0.96 2.55
CA ALA A 287 -8.42 0.02 2.22
C ALA A 287 -8.42 -0.30 0.73
N SER A 288 -7.26 -0.67 0.21
CA SER A 288 -7.12 -1.32 -1.09
C SER A 288 -6.43 -2.67 -0.95
N ALA A 289 -6.92 -3.66 -1.69
CA ALA A 289 -6.38 -5.01 -1.69
C ALA A 289 -5.82 -5.35 -3.07
N PHE A 290 -4.63 -5.96 -3.07
CA PHE A 290 -3.86 -6.33 -4.25
C PHE A 290 -3.60 -7.83 -4.24
N ASP A 291 -4.02 -8.53 -5.26
CA ASP A 291 -3.82 -9.98 -5.35
C ASP A 291 -3.15 -10.39 -6.66
N HIS A 292 -2.59 -11.59 -6.67
CA HIS A 292 -1.75 -12.08 -7.76
C HIS A 292 -2.38 -13.29 -8.46
N SER A 293 -2.29 -13.30 -9.80
CA SER A 293 -2.60 -14.45 -10.66
C SER A 293 -4.00 -15.03 -10.48
N LEU A 294 -5.03 -14.19 -10.42
CA LEU A 294 -6.41 -14.64 -10.44
C LEU A 294 -6.77 -15.12 -11.84
N ASN A 295 -7.30 -16.33 -11.94
CA ASN A 295 -7.90 -16.83 -13.18
C ASN A 295 -9.35 -16.29 -13.35
N ALA A 296 -9.96 -16.53 -14.50
CA ALA A 296 -11.31 -16.04 -14.81
C ALA A 296 -12.36 -16.47 -13.78
N ALA A 297 -12.28 -17.69 -13.25
CA ALA A 297 -13.22 -18.17 -12.23
C ALA A 297 -13.03 -17.44 -10.90
N ASP A 298 -11.80 -17.14 -10.51
CA ASP A 298 -11.48 -16.40 -9.28
C ASP A 298 -11.89 -14.92 -9.40
N VAL A 299 -11.69 -14.31 -10.57
CA VAL A 299 -12.20 -12.96 -10.87
C VAL A 299 -13.73 -12.92 -10.74
N VAL A 300 -14.46 -13.89 -11.30
CA VAL A 300 -15.91 -13.95 -11.16
C VAL A 300 -16.35 -14.12 -9.70
N LYS A 301 -15.64 -14.93 -8.90
CA LYS A 301 -15.91 -15.06 -7.46
C LYS A 301 -15.66 -13.75 -6.72
N LEU A 302 -14.55 -13.07 -7.03
CA LEU A 302 -14.22 -11.77 -6.43
C LEU A 302 -15.27 -10.72 -6.78
N LYS A 303 -15.69 -10.61 -8.05
CA LYS A 303 -16.76 -9.69 -8.46
C LYS A 303 -18.06 -9.89 -7.67
N LYS A 304 -18.42 -11.15 -7.36
CA LYS A 304 -19.59 -11.43 -6.50
C LYS A 304 -19.42 -10.91 -5.08
N VAL A 305 -18.22 -10.99 -4.53
CA VAL A 305 -17.91 -10.40 -3.20
C VAL A 305 -17.98 -8.88 -3.26
N LEU A 306 -17.47 -8.28 -4.33
CA LEU A 306 -17.42 -6.83 -4.52
C LEU A 306 -18.79 -6.20 -4.84
N ALA A 307 -19.81 -6.99 -5.17
CA ALA A 307 -21.17 -6.51 -5.38
C ALA A 307 -21.81 -5.89 -4.12
N ASP A 308 -21.31 -6.27 -2.92
CA ASP A 308 -21.59 -5.61 -1.65
C ASP A 308 -20.29 -5.10 -1.03
N ARG A 309 -19.98 -3.83 -1.19
CA ARG A 309 -18.74 -3.21 -0.70
C ARG A 309 -18.60 -3.25 0.80
N LYS A 310 -19.69 -3.10 1.53
CA LYS A 310 -19.67 -3.15 3.00
C LYS A 310 -19.32 -4.55 3.48
N GLU A 311 -19.91 -5.56 2.85
CA GLU A 311 -19.58 -6.95 3.15
C GLU A 311 -18.14 -7.29 2.73
N ALA A 312 -17.67 -6.83 1.57
CA ALA A 312 -16.29 -7.00 1.13
C ALA A 312 -15.29 -6.36 2.12
N ALA A 313 -15.58 -5.15 2.60
CA ALA A 313 -14.76 -4.47 3.61
C ALA A 313 -14.74 -5.23 4.94
N ARG A 314 -15.90 -5.75 5.39
CA ARG A 314 -16.01 -6.57 6.59
C ARG A 314 -15.19 -7.86 6.47
N LEU A 315 -15.33 -8.57 5.36
CA LEU A 315 -14.58 -9.81 5.10
C LEU A 315 -13.06 -9.56 5.04
N LEU A 316 -12.64 -8.43 4.45
CA LEU A 316 -11.23 -8.04 4.42
C LEU A 316 -10.69 -7.79 5.84
N ALA A 317 -11.41 -7.02 6.65
CA ALA A 317 -11.02 -6.71 8.02
C ALA A 317 -10.95 -7.97 8.89
N GLU A 318 -11.91 -8.88 8.77
CA GLU A 318 -11.93 -10.17 9.48
C GLU A 318 -10.73 -11.05 9.10
N ASP A 319 -10.41 -11.12 7.80
CA ASP A 319 -9.30 -11.96 7.33
C ASP A 319 -7.94 -11.39 7.74
N ILE A 320 -7.78 -10.05 7.79
CA ILE A 320 -6.59 -9.40 8.37
C ILE A 320 -6.44 -9.77 9.85
N GLY A 321 -7.52 -9.68 10.62
CA GLY A 321 -7.53 -10.06 12.04
C GLY A 321 -7.21 -11.54 12.25
N ALA A 322 -7.75 -12.42 11.42
CA ALA A 322 -7.44 -13.84 11.45
C ALA A 322 -5.97 -14.14 11.11
N THR A 323 -5.39 -13.40 10.16
CA THR A 323 -3.97 -13.50 9.79
C THR A 323 -3.06 -13.13 10.98
N ASP A 324 -3.38 -12.06 11.70
CA ASP A 324 -2.64 -11.65 12.90
C ASP A 324 -2.77 -12.65 14.05
N ALA A 325 -3.98 -13.17 14.30
CA ALA A 325 -4.23 -14.20 15.32
C ALA A 325 -3.48 -15.51 15.02
N GLU A 326 -3.34 -15.85 13.74
CA GLU A 326 -2.58 -17.03 13.33
C GLU A 326 -1.07 -16.85 13.58
N LEU A 327 -0.53 -15.66 13.43
CA LEU A 327 0.87 -15.36 13.81
C LEU A 327 1.09 -15.56 15.32
N ASP A 328 0.17 -15.09 16.16
CA ASP A 328 0.23 -15.33 17.60
C ASP A 328 0.19 -16.84 17.93
N ARG A 329 -0.65 -17.59 17.22
CA ARG A 329 -0.69 -19.05 17.35
C ARG A 329 0.63 -19.70 16.99
N PHE A 330 1.26 -19.31 15.88
CA PHE A 330 2.57 -19.84 15.46
C PHE A 330 3.65 -19.56 16.50
N ILE A 331 3.70 -18.35 17.06
CA ILE A 331 4.63 -18.00 18.13
C ILE A 331 4.39 -18.88 19.36
N GLY A 332 3.13 -19.03 19.75
CA GLY A 332 2.73 -19.83 20.92
C GLY A 332 3.07 -21.31 20.78
N GLU A 333 2.92 -21.88 19.58
CA GLU A 333 3.22 -23.29 19.31
C GLU A 333 4.73 -23.55 19.20
N ALA A 334 5.50 -22.59 18.66
CA ALA A 334 6.94 -22.78 18.45
C ALA A 334 7.78 -22.60 19.71
N ASP A 335 7.52 -21.57 20.51
CA ASP A 335 8.38 -21.21 21.67
C ASP A 335 7.59 -20.65 22.86
N GLY A 336 6.27 -20.66 22.79
CA GLY A 336 5.39 -20.04 23.77
C GLY A 336 5.39 -18.51 23.68
N ILE A 337 4.32 -17.90 24.18
CA ILE A 337 4.22 -16.46 24.27
C ILE A 337 4.84 -16.00 25.59
N GLN A 338 6.01 -15.36 25.52
CA GLN A 338 6.68 -14.81 26.69
C GLN A 338 6.31 -13.34 26.87
N SER A 339 6.01 -12.96 28.10
CA SER A 339 5.70 -11.58 28.47
C SER A 339 6.49 -11.19 29.72
N THR A 340 7.19 -10.07 29.63
CA THR A 340 7.97 -9.48 30.71
C THR A 340 7.62 -7.99 30.87
N ALA A 341 8.12 -7.34 31.93
CA ALA A 341 7.98 -5.92 32.09
C ALA A 341 8.78 -5.09 31.05
N ASP A 342 9.75 -5.72 30.41
CA ASP A 342 10.49 -5.13 29.28
C ASP A 342 9.73 -5.43 27.96
N GLU A 343 8.95 -4.48 27.50
CA GLU A 343 8.16 -4.61 26.27
C GLU A 343 9.02 -4.81 25.03
N MET A 344 10.21 -4.21 24.99
CA MET A 344 11.13 -4.38 23.85
C MET A 344 11.66 -5.81 23.80
N ALA A 345 11.98 -6.43 24.93
CA ALA A 345 12.37 -7.82 25.00
C ALA A 345 11.25 -8.75 24.49
N CYS A 346 9.99 -8.44 24.82
CA CYS A 346 8.83 -9.19 24.32
C CYS A 346 8.72 -9.10 22.77
N VAL A 347 8.93 -7.91 22.18
CA VAL A 347 8.90 -7.73 20.72
C VAL A 347 10.08 -8.46 20.06
N HIS A 348 11.26 -8.39 20.63
CA HIS A 348 12.45 -9.11 20.13
C HIS A 348 12.21 -10.63 20.15
N HIS A 349 11.62 -11.17 21.22
CA HIS A 349 11.26 -12.58 21.30
C HIS A 349 10.32 -12.96 20.14
N ARG A 350 9.18 -12.27 19.98
CA ARG A 350 8.22 -12.51 18.90
C ARG A 350 8.88 -12.45 17.51
N THR A 351 9.65 -11.41 17.26
CA THR A 351 10.35 -11.21 15.98
C THR A 351 11.33 -12.35 15.70
N ASN A 352 12.10 -12.81 16.69
CA ASN A 352 13.05 -13.90 16.55
C ASN A 352 12.36 -15.23 16.25
N VAL A 353 11.25 -15.53 16.96
CA VAL A 353 10.49 -16.75 16.71
C VAL A 353 9.92 -16.77 15.29
N ILE A 354 9.26 -15.69 14.87
CA ILE A 354 8.69 -15.57 13.52
C ILE A 354 9.80 -15.67 12.46
N PHE A 355 10.93 -15.00 12.66
CA PHE A 355 12.06 -15.04 11.72
C PHE A 355 12.60 -16.46 11.55
N ASN A 356 12.72 -17.21 12.61
CA ASN A 356 13.17 -18.61 12.57
C ASN A 356 12.16 -19.50 11.85
N ILE A 357 10.86 -19.34 12.12
CA ILE A 357 9.79 -20.06 11.41
C ILE A 357 9.87 -19.79 9.91
N MET A 358 9.98 -18.53 9.50
CA MET A 358 10.06 -18.14 8.08
C MET A 358 11.29 -18.70 7.37
N ARG A 359 12.36 -19.02 8.09
CA ARG A 359 13.56 -19.66 7.54
C ARG A 359 13.50 -21.19 7.54
N GLY A 360 12.38 -21.78 7.93
CA GLY A 360 12.21 -23.24 8.01
C GLY A 360 12.87 -23.84 9.24
N GLY A 361 13.05 -23.07 10.30
CA GLY A 361 13.56 -23.51 11.58
C GLY A 361 12.47 -24.05 12.49
N PHE A 362 12.03 -25.28 12.24
CA PHE A 362 11.27 -26.09 13.21
C PHE A 362 12.16 -27.21 13.72
#